data_9bb39c28071da2e0552820d1d2b9a4aa
#
_entry.id   9bb39c28071da2e0552820d1d2b9a4aa
#
_cell.length_a   1.000
_cell.length_b   1.000
_cell.length_c   1.000
_cell.angle_alpha   90.00
_cell.angle_beta   90.00
_cell.angle_gamma   90.00
#
_symmetry.space_group_name_H-M   'P 1'
#
loop_
_entity.id
_entity.type
_entity.pdbx_description
1 polymer ?
#
loop_
_entity_poly.entity_id
_entity_poly.type
_entity_poly.pdbx_seq_one_letter_code
_entity_poly.pdbx_strand_id
1 'polypeptide(L)'
;MFEFKKILNFAIYSLLAGGLAACLLLPEFYAFTLSASNNIEFPKKLTLYFSILNTVTRHLIDVPVHLGLEHYPNIYCGVAVLLLFPLYIMDKKVDLREKIGKSVLILAFLTAFNLNIPNFIWHGFHFPNSLPCRQSFIYVFFLLTMCYEAFTHIRSMTTKQLGAALWIAIGIMLFIEQVFAVDETYDFTIVYLSGAFILIYAL
;
A
#
# COMPACT_ATOMS: atom_id res chain seq x y z
N MET A 1 25.02 -15.53 -3.23
CA MET A 1 25.78 -15.54 -4.49
C MET A 1 24.80 -15.42 -5.64
N PHE A 2 24.90 -14.37 -6.44
CA PHE A 2 24.03 -14.18 -7.61
C PHE A 2 24.39 -15.24 -8.64
N GLU A 3 23.45 -16.14 -8.93
CA GLU A 3 23.65 -17.17 -9.96
C GLU A 3 23.24 -16.61 -11.32
N PHE A 4 24.22 -16.06 -12.05
CA PHE A 4 24.02 -15.47 -13.38
C PHE A 4 23.21 -16.38 -14.32
N LYS A 5 23.39 -17.71 -14.23
CA LYS A 5 22.64 -18.70 -15.02
C LYS A 5 21.13 -18.65 -14.74
N LYS A 6 20.72 -18.41 -13.49
CA LYS A 6 19.29 -18.29 -13.13
C LYS A 6 18.68 -17.01 -13.71
N ILE A 7 19.44 -15.91 -13.69
CA ILE A 7 19.01 -14.65 -14.31
C ILE A 7 18.86 -14.80 -15.81
N LEU A 8 19.84 -15.43 -16.46
CA LEU A 8 19.81 -15.67 -17.92
C LEU A 8 18.62 -16.56 -18.31
N ASN A 9 18.40 -17.66 -17.59
CA ASN A 9 17.26 -18.54 -17.83
C ASN A 9 15.94 -17.79 -17.66
N PHE A 10 15.80 -17.00 -16.59
CA PHE A 10 14.61 -16.17 -16.37
C PHE A 10 14.38 -15.20 -17.53
N ALA A 11 15.41 -14.51 -18.00
CA ALA A 11 15.33 -13.60 -19.14
C ALA A 11 14.88 -14.31 -20.43
N ILE A 12 15.49 -15.49 -20.74
CA ILE A 12 15.13 -16.28 -21.91
C ILE A 12 13.66 -16.74 -21.85
N TYR A 13 13.23 -17.31 -20.74
CA TYR A 13 11.85 -17.77 -20.61
C TYR A 13 10.84 -16.61 -20.63
N SER A 14 11.20 -15.44 -20.07
CA SER A 14 10.37 -14.23 -20.13
C SER A 14 10.23 -13.72 -21.58
N LEU A 15 11.32 -13.72 -22.35
CA LEU A 15 11.28 -13.35 -23.77
C LEU A 15 10.45 -14.34 -24.61
N LEU A 16 10.58 -15.64 -24.36
CA LEU A 16 9.76 -16.67 -25.03
C LEU A 16 8.28 -16.50 -24.70
N ALA A 17 7.94 -16.25 -23.43
CA ALA A 17 6.57 -16.01 -23.01
C ALA A 17 6.00 -14.73 -23.66
N GLY A 18 6.79 -13.65 -23.73
CA GLY A 18 6.43 -12.41 -24.44
C GLY A 18 6.22 -12.65 -25.95
N GLY A 19 7.07 -13.48 -26.57
CA GLY A 19 6.94 -13.86 -27.98
C GLY A 19 5.66 -14.65 -28.25
N LEU A 20 5.29 -15.57 -27.37
CA LEU A 20 4.01 -16.30 -27.46
C LEU A 20 2.80 -15.38 -27.28
N ALA A 21 2.90 -14.38 -26.41
CA ALA A 21 1.85 -13.40 -26.17
C ALA A 21 1.81 -12.28 -27.25
N ALA A 22 2.78 -12.21 -28.15
CA ALA A 22 2.91 -11.12 -29.15
C ALA A 22 1.69 -10.98 -30.07
N CYS A 23 0.99 -12.07 -30.34
CA CYS A 23 -0.24 -12.05 -31.13
C CYS A 23 -1.36 -11.19 -30.50
N LEU A 24 -1.35 -11.03 -29.17
CA LEU A 24 -2.27 -10.15 -28.45
C LEU A 24 -1.62 -8.79 -28.15
N LEU A 25 -0.35 -8.79 -27.73
CA LEU A 25 0.35 -7.57 -27.31
C LEU A 25 0.61 -6.61 -28.48
N LEU A 26 0.91 -7.08 -29.69
CA LEU A 26 1.18 -6.19 -30.82
C LEU A 26 -0.05 -5.43 -31.29
N PRO A 27 -1.24 -6.06 -31.50
CA PRO A 27 -2.45 -5.34 -31.81
C PRO A 27 -2.88 -4.36 -30.70
N GLU A 28 -2.71 -4.75 -29.42
CA GLU A 28 -3.01 -3.89 -28.28
C GLU A 28 -2.08 -2.68 -28.23
N PHE A 29 -0.78 -2.89 -28.43
CA PHE A 29 0.19 -1.81 -28.55
C PHE A 29 -0.15 -0.85 -29.67
N TYR A 30 -0.55 -1.36 -30.85
CA TYR A 30 -0.98 -0.52 -31.96
C TYR A 30 -2.26 0.27 -31.61
N ALA A 31 -3.26 -0.37 -31.00
CA ALA A 31 -4.47 0.30 -30.54
C ALA A 31 -4.17 1.39 -29.49
N PHE A 32 -3.20 1.12 -28.60
CA PHE A 32 -2.72 2.09 -27.61
C PHE A 32 -2.16 3.35 -28.28
N THR A 33 -1.41 3.22 -29.41
CA THR A 33 -0.86 4.38 -30.13
C THR A 33 -1.94 5.29 -30.72
N LEU A 34 -3.16 4.77 -30.94
CA LEU A 34 -4.32 5.51 -31.44
C LEU A 34 -5.17 6.11 -30.30
N SER A 35 -4.85 5.80 -29.06
CA SER A 35 -5.60 6.27 -27.89
C SER A 35 -5.05 7.60 -27.35
N ALA A 36 -5.85 8.28 -26.53
CA ALA A 36 -5.44 9.48 -25.81
C ALA A 36 -4.25 9.24 -24.84
N SER A 37 -4.00 7.98 -24.48
CA SER A 37 -2.90 7.58 -23.60
C SER A 37 -1.52 7.56 -24.29
N ASN A 38 -1.44 7.82 -25.59
CA ASN A 38 -0.18 7.85 -26.34
C ASN A 38 0.69 9.08 -26.04
N ASN A 39 0.13 10.14 -25.45
CA ASN A 39 0.88 11.32 -25.08
C ASN A 39 1.68 11.07 -23.79
N ILE A 40 2.86 10.45 -23.94
CA ILE A 40 3.78 10.16 -22.83
C ILE A 40 4.59 11.43 -22.56
N GLU A 41 4.12 12.27 -21.63
CA GLU A 41 4.91 13.38 -21.10
C GLU A 41 5.43 13.03 -19.72
N PHE A 42 6.75 12.85 -19.59
CA PHE A 42 7.38 12.58 -18.30
C PHE A 42 7.23 13.79 -17.37
N PRO A 43 6.83 13.60 -16.10
CA PRO A 43 6.68 14.69 -15.14
C PRO A 43 7.98 15.48 -14.97
N LYS A 44 7.94 16.80 -15.22
CA LYS A 44 9.12 17.69 -15.13
C LYS A 44 9.45 18.10 -13.69
N LYS A 45 8.48 17.97 -12.77
CA LYS A 45 8.63 18.36 -11.36
C LYS A 45 8.10 17.23 -10.48
N LEU A 46 8.75 17.03 -9.33
CA LEU A 46 8.24 16.13 -8.30
C LEU A 46 7.13 16.85 -7.53
N THR A 47 5.94 16.27 -7.52
CA THR A 47 4.77 16.81 -6.79
C THR A 47 4.13 15.72 -5.92
N LEU A 48 3.63 16.15 -4.77
CA LEU A 48 2.80 15.34 -3.89
C LEU A 48 1.33 15.59 -4.26
N TYR A 49 0.53 14.53 -4.32
CA TYR A 49 -0.90 14.65 -4.58
C TYR A 49 -1.69 15.05 -3.34
N PHE A 50 -1.24 14.58 -2.17
CA PHE A 50 -1.89 14.85 -0.88
C PHE A 50 -0.86 14.78 0.26
N SER A 51 -1.25 15.14 1.47
CA SER A 51 -0.40 14.97 2.65
C SER A 51 -0.16 13.47 2.91
N ILE A 52 1.10 13.07 3.10
CA ILE A 52 1.46 11.68 3.45
C ILE A 52 0.69 11.20 4.68
N LEU A 53 0.40 12.11 5.60
CA LEU A 53 -0.35 11.82 6.83
C LEU A 53 -1.77 11.33 6.53
N ASN A 54 -2.38 11.84 5.46
CA ASN A 54 -3.72 11.40 5.03
C ASN A 54 -3.74 9.95 4.53
N THR A 55 -2.60 9.37 4.16
CA THR A 55 -2.53 7.95 3.81
C THR A 55 -2.82 7.05 5.01
N VAL A 56 -2.43 7.46 6.21
CA VAL A 56 -2.69 6.70 7.44
C VAL A 56 -4.19 6.66 7.74
N THR A 57 -4.90 7.76 7.47
CA THR A 57 -6.35 7.85 7.68
C THR A 57 -7.13 6.87 6.82
N ARG A 58 -6.59 6.50 5.65
CA ARG A 58 -7.21 5.57 4.70
C ARG A 58 -7.29 4.11 5.18
N HIS A 59 -6.73 3.81 6.36
CA HIS A 59 -6.84 2.49 7.02
C HIS A 59 -8.01 2.41 8.01
N LEU A 60 -8.72 3.50 8.24
CA LEU A 60 -9.85 3.54 9.16
C LEU A 60 -11.14 2.99 8.52
N ILE A 61 -12.06 2.55 9.37
CA ILE A 61 -13.38 2.08 8.94
C ILE A 61 -14.19 3.26 8.38
N ASP A 62 -15.03 2.98 7.38
CA ASP A 62 -15.97 3.93 6.78
C ASP A 62 -15.37 5.22 6.20
N VAL A 63 -14.08 5.19 5.87
CA VAL A 63 -13.44 6.29 5.14
C VAL A 63 -14.00 6.35 3.71
N PRO A 64 -14.41 7.53 3.19
CA PRO A 64 -15.00 7.67 1.87
C PRO A 64 -14.16 7.05 0.76
N VAL A 65 -14.81 6.32 -0.15
CA VAL A 65 -14.14 5.70 -1.30
C VAL A 65 -13.97 6.73 -2.42
N HIS A 66 -12.75 6.86 -2.95
CA HIS A 66 -12.44 7.75 -4.06
C HIS A 66 -12.35 6.96 -5.37
N LEU A 67 -13.20 7.30 -6.34
CA LEU A 67 -13.27 6.65 -7.66
C LEU A 67 -12.94 7.61 -8.81
N GLY A 68 -12.91 8.90 -8.54
CA GLY A 68 -12.71 9.98 -9.51
C GLY A 68 -11.25 10.27 -9.83
N LEU A 69 -10.95 11.56 -10.05
CA LEU A 69 -9.61 12.07 -10.32
C LEU A 69 -8.80 12.37 -9.05
N GLU A 70 -9.41 12.24 -7.90
CA GLU A 70 -8.74 12.38 -6.61
C GLU A 70 -7.75 11.25 -6.40
N HIS A 71 -6.56 11.56 -5.90
CA HIS A 71 -5.44 10.60 -5.86
C HIS A 71 -5.37 9.75 -4.58
N TYR A 72 -6.38 9.81 -3.71
CA TYR A 72 -6.39 9.02 -2.47
C TYR A 72 -6.51 7.52 -2.73
N PRO A 73 -5.64 6.68 -2.14
CA PRO A 73 -5.73 5.23 -2.29
C PRO A 73 -6.90 4.65 -1.48
N ASN A 74 -7.60 3.66 -2.04
CA ASN A 74 -8.57 2.85 -1.32
C ASN A 74 -7.86 1.62 -0.73
N ILE A 75 -7.37 1.73 0.52
CA ILE A 75 -6.51 0.73 1.16
C ILE A 75 -7.06 0.18 2.47
N TYR A 76 -8.31 0.47 2.79
CA TYR A 76 -8.96 -0.12 3.96
C TYR A 76 -9.00 -1.65 3.86
N CYS A 77 -8.49 -2.33 4.86
CA CYS A 77 -8.46 -3.80 4.94
C CYS A 77 -8.69 -4.31 6.38
N GLY A 78 -9.36 -3.48 7.19
CA GLY A 78 -9.67 -3.76 8.58
C GLY A 78 -8.73 -3.05 9.55
N VAL A 79 -9.30 -2.46 10.61
CA VAL A 79 -8.54 -1.67 11.61
C VAL A 79 -7.54 -2.50 12.40
N ALA A 80 -7.72 -3.84 12.44
CA ALA A 80 -6.79 -4.76 13.10
C ALA A 80 -5.35 -4.63 12.56
N VAL A 81 -5.16 -4.14 11.33
CA VAL A 81 -3.81 -3.91 10.78
C VAL A 81 -3.01 -2.90 11.60
N LEU A 82 -3.67 -1.95 12.26
CA LEU A 82 -3.01 -0.96 13.11
C LEU A 82 -2.43 -1.58 14.40
N LEU A 83 -2.95 -2.74 14.83
CA LEU A 83 -2.37 -3.54 15.92
C LEU A 83 -1.36 -4.56 15.41
N LEU A 84 -1.71 -5.28 14.35
CA LEU A 84 -0.95 -6.44 13.87
C LEU A 84 0.34 -6.03 13.15
N PHE A 85 0.35 -4.91 12.43
CA PHE A 85 1.56 -4.44 11.75
C PHE A 85 2.69 -4.06 12.73
N PRO A 86 2.46 -3.29 13.82
CA PRO A 86 3.46 -3.11 14.88
C PRO A 86 3.92 -4.42 15.50
N LEU A 87 3.01 -5.38 15.72
CA LEU A 87 3.37 -6.70 16.23
C LEU A 87 4.29 -7.46 15.29
N TYR A 88 4.02 -7.40 13.97
CA TYR A 88 4.91 -7.98 12.95
C TYR A 88 6.33 -7.41 13.04
N ILE A 89 6.45 -6.10 13.17
CA ILE A 89 7.75 -5.44 13.28
C ILE A 89 8.50 -5.88 14.55
N MET A 90 7.78 -6.06 15.68
CA MET A 90 8.33 -6.49 16.95
C MET A 90 8.51 -8.02 17.08
N ASP A 91 8.01 -8.81 16.13
CA ASP A 91 8.08 -10.27 16.17
C ASP A 91 9.52 -10.75 15.98
N LYS A 92 10.07 -11.45 16.99
CA LYS A 92 11.43 -11.99 16.95
C LYS A 92 11.57 -13.26 16.11
N LYS A 93 10.47 -13.90 15.72
CA LYS A 93 10.48 -15.11 14.89
C LYS A 93 10.67 -14.81 13.41
N VAL A 94 10.31 -13.62 12.96
CA VAL A 94 10.49 -13.18 11.59
C VAL A 94 11.91 -12.65 11.40
N ASP A 95 12.58 -13.13 10.36
CA ASP A 95 13.95 -12.69 10.05
C ASP A 95 14.00 -11.19 9.74
N LEU A 96 15.07 -10.52 10.21
CA LEU A 96 15.23 -9.08 10.02
C LEU A 96 15.30 -8.69 8.54
N ARG A 97 15.92 -9.53 7.70
CA ARG A 97 15.99 -9.28 6.24
C ARG A 97 14.61 -9.28 5.60
N GLU A 98 13.75 -10.20 6.04
CA GLU A 98 12.39 -10.32 5.56
C GLU A 98 11.55 -9.10 5.98
N LYS A 99 11.65 -8.69 7.26
CA LYS A 99 11.00 -7.47 7.76
C LYS A 99 11.41 -6.25 6.96
N ILE A 100 12.72 -6.05 6.76
CA ILE A 100 13.24 -4.93 5.99
C ILE A 100 12.70 -4.98 4.56
N GLY A 101 12.79 -6.14 3.88
CA GLY A 101 12.32 -6.31 2.52
C GLY A 101 10.83 -5.98 2.36
N LYS A 102 9.97 -6.56 3.20
CA LYS A 102 8.53 -6.30 3.19
C LYS A 102 8.21 -4.83 3.55
N SER A 103 8.90 -4.26 4.54
CA SER A 103 8.71 -2.85 4.92
C SER A 103 9.13 -1.88 3.81
N VAL A 104 10.22 -2.15 3.11
CA VAL A 104 10.65 -1.36 1.94
C VAL A 104 9.60 -1.42 0.83
N LEU A 105 9.01 -2.59 0.57
CA LEU A 105 7.92 -2.71 -0.41
C LEU A 105 6.69 -1.89 0.02
N ILE A 106 6.27 -1.96 1.28
CA ILE A 106 5.17 -1.14 1.81
C ILE A 106 5.46 0.35 1.60
N LEU A 107 6.66 0.81 1.95
CA LEU A 107 7.07 2.21 1.75
C LEU A 107 7.10 2.60 0.26
N ALA A 108 7.56 1.70 -0.62
CA ALA A 108 7.55 1.93 -2.07
C ALA A 108 6.12 2.12 -2.61
N PHE A 109 5.14 1.33 -2.14
CA PHE A 109 3.74 1.53 -2.50
C PHE A 109 3.18 2.85 -1.95
N LEU A 110 3.45 3.18 -0.69
CA LEU A 110 3.01 4.44 -0.09
C LEU A 110 3.57 5.66 -0.84
N THR A 111 4.83 5.60 -1.28
CA THR A 111 5.41 6.65 -2.13
C THR A 111 4.78 6.69 -3.52
N ALA A 112 4.48 5.52 -4.12
CA ALA A 112 3.83 5.43 -5.42
C ALA A 112 2.37 5.93 -5.41
N PHE A 113 1.69 5.89 -4.28
CA PHE A 113 0.35 6.47 -4.15
C PHE A 113 0.37 8.00 -4.13
N ASN A 114 1.40 8.59 -3.54
CA ASN A 114 1.43 10.03 -3.25
C ASN A 114 2.31 10.83 -4.21
N LEU A 115 3.42 10.27 -4.71
CA LEU A 115 4.34 10.97 -5.58
C LEU A 115 3.98 10.75 -7.05
N ASN A 116 3.94 11.83 -7.83
CA ASN A 116 3.57 11.80 -9.25
C ASN A 116 4.52 10.95 -10.10
N ILE A 117 5.83 10.97 -9.88
CA ILE A 117 6.80 10.22 -10.68
C ILE A 117 6.66 8.71 -10.46
N PRO A 118 6.71 8.16 -9.23
CA PRO A 118 6.43 6.74 -9.01
C PRO A 118 5.04 6.31 -9.49
N ASN A 119 4.02 7.15 -9.30
CA ASN A 119 2.67 6.89 -9.78
C ASN A 119 2.63 6.78 -11.31
N PHE A 120 3.27 7.69 -12.03
CA PHE A 120 3.38 7.68 -13.49
C PHE A 120 4.07 6.40 -14.00
N ILE A 121 5.21 6.01 -13.39
CA ILE A 121 5.93 4.78 -13.74
C ILE A 121 5.04 3.56 -13.50
N TRP A 122 4.35 3.52 -12.35
CA TRP A 122 3.49 2.40 -11.97
C TRP A 122 2.29 2.21 -12.90
N HIS A 123 1.78 3.30 -13.50
CA HIS A 123 0.69 3.28 -14.46
C HIS A 123 1.14 3.12 -15.93
N GLY A 124 2.34 2.60 -16.17
CA GLY A 124 2.85 2.35 -17.52
C GLY A 124 3.20 3.62 -18.29
N PHE A 125 3.78 4.60 -17.59
CA PHE A 125 4.23 5.89 -18.12
C PHE A 125 3.08 6.78 -18.63
N HIS A 126 1.94 6.76 -17.95
CA HIS A 126 0.86 7.71 -18.16
C HIS A 126 0.17 8.05 -16.84
N PHE A 127 -0.64 9.12 -16.83
CA PHE A 127 -1.48 9.45 -15.69
C PHE A 127 -2.86 8.81 -15.85
N PRO A 128 -3.40 8.15 -14.81
CA PRO A 128 -4.73 7.56 -14.86
C PRO A 128 -5.81 8.65 -14.96
N ASN A 129 -6.80 8.45 -15.85
CA ASN A 129 -7.93 9.35 -16.01
C ASN A 129 -9.03 9.14 -14.96
N SER A 130 -8.97 8.03 -14.22
CA SER A 130 -9.88 7.67 -13.13
C SER A 130 -9.30 6.50 -12.35
N LEU A 131 -9.92 6.13 -11.22
CA LEU A 131 -9.49 5.03 -10.35
C LEU A 131 -8.01 5.15 -9.98
N PRO A 132 -7.65 6.14 -9.18
CA PRO A 132 -6.26 6.36 -8.75
C PRO A 132 -5.77 5.17 -7.93
N CYS A 133 -4.44 4.99 -7.89
CA CYS A 133 -3.80 4.00 -7.05
C CYS A 133 -4.30 2.57 -7.29
N ARG A 134 -4.53 2.16 -8.55
CA ARG A 134 -5.04 0.81 -8.90
C ARG A 134 -4.21 -0.31 -8.30
N GLN A 135 -2.93 -0.10 -8.07
CA GLN A 135 -2.00 -1.03 -7.42
C GLN A 135 -2.24 -1.21 -5.91
N SER A 136 -3.20 -0.50 -5.31
CA SER A 136 -3.49 -0.57 -3.87
C SER A 136 -3.84 -1.99 -3.39
N PHE A 137 -4.43 -2.84 -4.24
CA PHE A 137 -4.72 -4.23 -3.89
C PHE A 137 -3.45 -5.03 -3.57
N ILE A 138 -2.32 -4.74 -4.24
CA ILE A 138 -1.04 -5.39 -3.97
C ILE A 138 -0.51 -4.94 -2.60
N TYR A 139 -0.61 -3.64 -2.30
CA TYR A 139 -0.27 -3.10 -0.98
C TYR A 139 -1.08 -3.79 0.12
N VAL A 140 -2.41 -3.88 -0.05
CA VAL A 140 -3.32 -4.55 0.90
C VAL A 140 -2.92 -6.02 1.08
N PHE A 141 -2.61 -6.73 0.00
CA PHE A 141 -2.16 -8.12 0.06
C PHE A 141 -0.88 -8.28 0.89
N PHE A 142 0.13 -7.44 0.66
CA PHE A 142 1.38 -7.48 1.44
C PHE A 142 1.14 -7.13 2.91
N LEU A 143 0.36 -6.08 3.18
CA LEU A 143 0.04 -5.68 4.55
C LEU A 143 -0.69 -6.79 5.30
N LEU A 144 -1.70 -7.41 4.68
CA LEU A 144 -2.44 -8.52 5.28
C LEU A 144 -1.56 -9.76 5.48
N THR A 145 -0.64 -10.05 4.57
CA THR A 145 0.31 -11.17 4.71
C THR A 145 1.19 -10.96 5.94
N MET A 146 1.73 -9.75 6.14
CA MET A 146 2.53 -9.40 7.32
C MET A 146 1.71 -9.49 8.61
N CYS A 147 0.48 -8.97 8.59
CA CYS A 147 -0.43 -9.04 9.73
C CYS A 147 -0.83 -10.48 10.07
N TYR A 148 -1.09 -11.31 9.07
CA TYR A 148 -1.42 -12.73 9.27
C TYR A 148 -0.25 -13.49 9.91
N GLU A 149 0.98 -13.23 9.47
CA GLU A 149 2.17 -13.83 10.05
C GLU A 149 2.32 -13.45 11.54
N ALA A 150 2.14 -12.16 11.88
CA ALA A 150 2.11 -11.73 13.28
C ALA A 150 0.99 -12.40 14.08
N PHE A 151 -0.18 -12.54 13.49
CA PHE A 151 -1.32 -13.20 14.13
C PHE A 151 -1.04 -14.68 14.43
N THR A 152 -0.39 -15.41 13.52
CA THR A 152 -0.02 -16.82 13.79
C THR A 152 0.96 -16.97 14.94
N HIS A 153 1.75 -15.94 15.23
CA HIS A 153 2.74 -15.92 16.29
C HIS A 153 2.25 -15.26 17.60
N ILE A 154 1.01 -14.75 17.64
CA ILE A 154 0.50 -13.91 18.74
C ILE A 154 0.61 -14.58 20.11
N ARG A 155 0.39 -15.90 20.19
CA ARG A 155 0.52 -16.66 21.45
C ARG A 155 1.94 -16.71 22.01
N SER A 156 2.94 -16.42 21.20
CA SER A 156 4.34 -16.40 21.62
C SER A 156 4.85 -14.99 21.95
N MET A 157 4.01 -13.99 21.75
CA MET A 157 4.38 -12.60 22.04
C MET A 157 4.24 -12.31 23.53
N THR A 158 5.09 -11.42 24.02
CA THR A 158 5.06 -10.99 25.41
C THR A 158 3.96 -9.95 25.63
N THR A 159 3.42 -9.87 26.85
CA THR A 159 2.48 -8.82 27.25
C THR A 159 3.01 -7.41 26.97
N LYS A 160 4.33 -7.21 27.06
CA LYS A 160 4.97 -5.92 26.74
C LYS A 160 4.84 -5.58 25.25
N GLN A 161 5.00 -6.55 24.36
CA GLN A 161 4.83 -6.34 22.91
C GLN A 161 3.37 -6.05 22.57
N LEU A 162 2.43 -6.80 23.15
CA LEU A 162 0.99 -6.58 22.95
C LEU A 162 0.59 -5.18 23.47
N GLY A 163 1.03 -4.82 24.66
CA GLY A 163 0.79 -3.48 25.21
C GLY A 163 1.42 -2.37 24.38
N ALA A 164 2.65 -2.56 23.89
CA ALA A 164 3.30 -1.59 23.01
C ALA A 164 2.55 -1.40 21.69
N ALA A 165 2.06 -2.48 21.06
CA ALA A 165 1.26 -2.40 19.85
C ALA A 165 -0.04 -1.64 20.08
N LEU A 166 -0.73 -1.88 21.21
CA LEU A 166 -1.92 -1.14 21.59
C LEU A 166 -1.63 0.37 21.77
N TRP A 167 -0.55 0.72 22.49
CA TRP A 167 -0.18 2.12 22.67
C TRP A 167 0.22 2.81 21.35
N ILE A 168 0.89 2.08 20.44
CA ILE A 168 1.18 2.59 19.08
C ILE A 168 -0.14 2.83 18.32
N ALA A 169 -1.08 1.89 18.35
CA ALA A 169 -2.36 2.03 17.69
C ALA A 169 -3.18 3.23 18.25
N ILE A 170 -3.23 3.38 19.58
CA ILE A 170 -3.86 4.53 20.23
C ILE A 170 -3.16 5.84 19.81
N GLY A 171 -1.83 5.87 19.80
CA GLY A 171 -1.07 7.02 19.35
C GLY A 171 -1.36 7.41 17.91
N ILE A 172 -1.50 6.42 17.01
CA ILE A 172 -1.91 6.64 15.61
C ILE A 172 -3.34 7.21 15.57
N MET A 173 -4.27 6.69 16.38
CA MET A 173 -5.64 7.20 16.41
C MET A 173 -5.72 8.65 16.89
N LEU A 174 -5.02 9.01 17.97
CA LEU A 174 -4.93 10.38 18.45
C LEU A 174 -4.28 11.32 17.42
N PHE A 175 -3.28 10.82 16.70
CA PHE A 175 -2.66 11.57 15.62
C PHE A 175 -3.63 11.81 14.46
N ILE A 176 -4.39 10.80 14.04
CA ILE A 176 -5.40 10.91 12.98
C ILE A 176 -6.52 11.88 13.40
N GLU A 177 -6.94 11.85 14.65
CA GLU A 177 -7.92 12.80 15.19
C GLU A 177 -7.46 14.25 14.96
N GLN A 178 -6.18 14.55 15.21
CA GLN A 178 -5.62 15.87 14.94
C GLN A 178 -5.58 16.23 13.45
N VAL A 179 -5.31 15.26 12.57
CA VAL A 179 -5.37 15.45 11.12
C VAL A 179 -6.79 15.79 10.68
N PHE A 180 -7.78 15.08 11.19
CA PHE A 180 -9.20 15.32 10.90
C PHE A 180 -9.71 16.64 11.47
N ALA A 181 -9.19 17.08 12.60
CA ALA A 181 -9.54 18.38 13.17
C ALA A 181 -9.16 19.56 12.26
N VAL A 182 -8.21 19.37 11.35
CA VAL A 182 -7.78 20.38 10.37
C VAL A 182 -8.55 20.26 9.06
N ASP A 183 -9.03 19.08 8.72
CA ASP A 183 -9.77 18.78 7.48
C ASP A 183 -11.24 18.51 7.82
N GLU A 184 -12.09 19.52 7.67
CA GLU A 184 -13.52 19.48 7.99
C GLU A 184 -14.31 18.47 7.13
N THR A 185 -13.69 17.83 6.16
CA THR A 185 -14.35 16.85 5.28
C THR A 185 -14.55 15.47 5.93
N TYR A 186 -13.95 15.22 7.09
CA TYR A 186 -14.02 13.93 7.77
C TYR A 186 -14.89 13.97 9.03
N ASP A 187 -15.72 12.92 9.20
CA ASP A 187 -16.51 12.71 10.42
C ASP A 187 -15.65 12.05 11.51
N PHE A 188 -15.57 12.68 12.68
CA PHE A 188 -14.90 12.11 13.86
C PHE A 188 -15.46 10.74 14.29
N THR A 189 -16.70 10.41 13.92
CA THR A 189 -17.30 9.09 14.15
C THR A 189 -16.42 7.97 13.58
N ILE A 190 -15.75 8.19 12.45
CA ILE A 190 -14.79 7.26 11.81
C ILE A 190 -13.66 6.92 12.77
N VAL A 191 -13.10 7.94 13.44
CA VAL A 191 -11.97 7.78 14.38
C VAL A 191 -12.43 7.01 15.62
N TYR A 192 -13.55 7.42 16.23
CA TYR A 192 -14.05 6.80 17.46
C TYR A 192 -14.51 5.36 17.24
N LEU A 193 -15.19 5.09 16.12
CA LEU A 193 -15.59 3.73 15.76
C LEU A 193 -14.38 2.84 15.53
N SER A 194 -13.37 3.31 14.79
CA SER A 194 -12.13 2.58 14.58
C SER A 194 -11.38 2.32 15.89
N GLY A 195 -11.33 3.30 16.77
CA GLY A 195 -10.75 3.18 18.11
C GLY A 195 -11.47 2.15 18.98
N ALA A 196 -12.81 2.11 18.94
CA ALA A 196 -13.60 1.11 19.64
C ALA A 196 -13.27 -0.31 19.17
N PHE A 197 -13.15 -0.53 17.85
CA PHE A 197 -12.73 -1.82 17.31
C PHE A 197 -11.29 -2.21 17.73
N ILE A 198 -10.35 -1.26 17.75
CA ILE A 198 -8.99 -1.49 18.23
C ILE A 198 -9.01 -1.98 19.68
N LEU A 199 -9.81 -1.37 20.55
CA LEU A 199 -9.94 -1.77 21.94
C LEU A 199 -10.56 -3.17 22.07
N ILE A 200 -11.60 -3.47 21.27
CA ILE A 200 -12.22 -4.81 21.24
C ILE A 200 -11.22 -5.88 20.81
N TYR A 201 -10.40 -5.61 19.80
CA TYR A 201 -9.39 -6.57 19.31
C TYR A 201 -8.22 -6.76 20.28
N ALA A 202 -7.99 -5.81 21.20
CA ALA A 202 -6.93 -5.90 22.21
C ALA A 202 -7.33 -6.71 23.46
N LEU A 203 -8.62 -7.03 23.63
CA LEU A 203 -9.16 -7.87 24.73
C LEU A 203 -9.02 -9.37 24.42
#